data_f99cf2522e08ab3e7749b8e4c51ed303
#
_entry.id   f99cf2522e08ab3e7749b8e4c51ed303
#
_cell.length_a   1.000
_cell.length_b   1.000
_cell.length_c   1.000
_cell.angle_alpha   90.00
_cell.angle_beta   90.00
_cell.angle_gamma   90.00
#
_symmetry.space_group_name_H-M   'P 1'
#
loop_
_entity.id
_entity.type
_entity.pdbx_description
1 polymer ?
#
loop_
_entity_poly.entity_id
_entity_poly.type
_entity_poly.pdbx_seq_one_letter_code
_entity_poly.pdbx_strand_id
1 'polypeptide(L)'
;SELGKLNMNTFGFRAYYRPTHFSRINLEYHTTNEFRRGGNKFDLQPHEADITEQTKHIINSGGLSYDLFWREYKHKISLYGSIQHTDRNSYYGAQKDMNAYGKTDDLTWVAGGMYVGNMNNCLFAPATFTGGLEYQNNSLHDVMTGYHRDMQQDVRIASAFVQNEWKMNVLTMLVGARLDKHN
;
A
#
# COMPACT_ATOMS: atom_id res chain seq x y z
N SER A 1 14.97 -15.85 -29.67
CA SER A 1 14.75 -15.35 -28.30
C SER A 1 13.51 -16.04 -27.74
N GLU A 2 13.67 -16.77 -26.67
CA GLU A 2 12.53 -17.36 -25.96
C GLU A 2 11.76 -16.23 -25.24
N LEU A 3 10.43 -16.27 -25.34
CA LEU A 3 9.57 -15.34 -24.59
C LEU A 3 9.68 -15.64 -23.09
N GLY A 4 9.79 -14.61 -22.26
CA GLY A 4 9.86 -14.77 -20.81
C GLY A 4 8.63 -15.51 -20.24
N LYS A 5 8.84 -16.34 -19.23
CA LYS A 5 7.75 -17.00 -18.50
C LYS A 5 7.16 -16.02 -17.46
N LEU A 6 5.84 -15.90 -17.45
CA LEU A 6 5.09 -15.18 -16.42
C LEU A 6 3.98 -16.08 -15.90
N ASN A 7 3.92 -16.24 -14.59
CA ASN A 7 2.80 -16.88 -13.91
C ASN A 7 2.38 -15.96 -12.74
N MET A 8 1.12 -15.56 -12.69
CA MET A 8 0.60 -14.70 -11.64
C MET A 8 -0.77 -15.20 -11.20
N ASN A 9 -0.91 -15.39 -9.90
CA ASN A 9 -2.17 -15.74 -9.27
C ASN A 9 -2.49 -14.66 -8.22
N THR A 10 -3.68 -14.09 -8.32
CA THR A 10 -4.17 -13.10 -7.36
C THR A 10 -5.50 -13.58 -6.79
N PHE A 11 -5.62 -13.50 -5.48
CA PHE A 11 -6.85 -13.74 -4.75
C PHE A 11 -7.11 -12.59 -3.81
N GLY A 12 -8.37 -12.22 -3.63
CA GLY A 12 -8.76 -11.21 -2.65
C GLY A 12 -10.24 -11.31 -2.31
N PHE A 13 -10.57 -10.78 -1.16
CA PHE A 13 -11.96 -10.60 -0.76
C PHE A 13 -12.13 -9.28 -0.02
N ARG A 14 -13.36 -8.79 -0.04
CA ARG A 14 -13.81 -7.66 0.77
C ARG A 14 -15.11 -8.03 1.45
N ALA A 15 -15.19 -7.73 2.74
CA ALA A 15 -16.38 -7.90 3.54
C ALA A 15 -16.73 -6.58 4.22
N TYR A 16 -18.01 -6.33 4.41
CA TYR A 16 -18.47 -5.23 5.23
C TYR A 16 -19.57 -5.71 6.18
N TYR A 17 -19.60 -5.10 7.35
CA TYR A 17 -20.60 -5.37 8.37
C TYR A 17 -21.09 -4.04 8.95
N ARG A 18 -22.39 -3.94 9.19
CA ARG A 18 -23.02 -2.77 9.82
C ARG A 18 -23.54 -3.14 11.19
N PRO A 19 -22.75 -2.93 12.26
CA PRO A 19 -23.22 -3.20 13.63
C PRO A 19 -24.47 -2.40 14.00
N THR A 20 -24.56 -1.18 13.47
CA THR A 20 -25.73 -0.27 13.63
C THR A 20 -26.02 0.45 12.32
N HIS A 21 -27.16 1.16 12.25
CA HIS A 21 -27.48 2.03 11.11
C HIS A 21 -26.44 3.14 10.90
N PHE A 22 -25.70 3.51 11.95
CA PHE A 22 -24.73 4.60 11.95
C PHE A 22 -23.27 4.13 11.97
N SER A 23 -23.02 2.84 11.82
CA SER A 23 -21.66 2.33 11.83
C SER A 23 -21.43 1.29 10.74
N ARG A 24 -20.19 1.22 10.24
CA ARG A 24 -19.76 0.27 9.24
C ARG A 24 -18.32 -0.16 9.51
N ILE A 25 -18.11 -1.47 9.47
CA ILE A 25 -16.79 -2.10 9.46
C ILE A 25 -16.54 -2.60 8.05
N ASN A 26 -15.36 -2.32 7.49
CA ASN A 26 -14.91 -2.92 6.24
C ASN A 26 -13.62 -3.69 6.52
N LEU A 27 -13.54 -4.89 5.97
CA LEU A 27 -12.37 -5.76 6.01
C LEU A 27 -12.01 -6.11 4.58
N GLU A 28 -10.73 -6.05 4.26
CA GLU A 28 -10.21 -6.50 2.96
C GLU A 28 -8.93 -7.29 3.13
N TYR A 29 -8.71 -8.23 2.22
CA TYR A 29 -7.50 -9.00 2.12
C TYR A 29 -7.21 -9.29 0.65
N HIS A 30 -5.94 -9.20 0.28
CA HIS A 30 -5.43 -9.51 -1.05
C HIS A 30 -4.13 -10.28 -0.93
N THR A 31 -3.95 -11.28 -1.77
CA THR A 31 -2.67 -11.96 -1.95
C THR A 31 -2.36 -12.10 -3.42
N THR A 32 -1.10 -11.88 -3.77
CA THR A 32 -0.59 -12.06 -5.13
C THR A 32 0.67 -12.91 -5.06
N ASN A 33 0.70 -13.96 -5.86
CA ASN A 33 1.89 -14.78 -6.08
C ASN A 33 2.28 -14.65 -7.54
N GLU A 34 3.44 -14.05 -7.78
CA GLU A 34 3.95 -13.78 -9.12
C GLU A 34 5.31 -14.44 -9.30
N PHE A 35 5.47 -15.11 -10.42
CA PHE A 35 6.73 -15.66 -10.89
C PHE A 35 7.03 -15.13 -12.28
N ARG A 36 8.20 -14.53 -12.45
CA ARG A 36 8.72 -14.09 -13.76
C ARG A 36 10.09 -14.70 -14.00
N ARG A 37 10.34 -15.12 -15.21
CA ARG A 37 11.66 -15.56 -15.64
C ARG A 37 11.91 -15.15 -17.09
N GLY A 38 13.04 -14.48 -17.32
CA GLY A 38 13.60 -14.15 -18.61
C GLY A 38 15.00 -14.79 -18.79
N GLY A 39 15.54 -14.72 -19.99
CA GLY A 39 16.86 -15.26 -20.32
C GLY A 39 16.81 -16.48 -21.24
N ASN A 40 17.65 -17.47 -20.96
CA ASN A 40 17.71 -18.72 -21.71
C ASN A 40 17.67 -19.94 -20.78
N LYS A 41 17.60 -21.16 -21.37
CA LYS A 41 17.66 -22.45 -20.66
C LYS A 41 16.68 -22.53 -19.49
N PHE A 42 15.40 -22.28 -19.76
CA PHE A 42 14.33 -22.20 -18.76
C PHE A 42 14.11 -23.48 -17.92
N ASP A 43 14.64 -24.62 -18.36
CA ASP A 43 14.51 -25.90 -17.66
C ASP A 43 15.60 -26.11 -16.61
N LEU A 44 16.65 -25.27 -16.61
CA LEU A 44 17.73 -25.31 -15.65
C LEU A 44 17.49 -24.36 -14.48
N GLN A 45 18.24 -24.49 -13.40
CA GLN A 45 18.25 -23.51 -12.31
C GLN A 45 18.75 -22.14 -12.80
N PRO A 46 18.34 -21.02 -12.20
CA PRO A 46 18.76 -19.68 -12.64
C PRO A 46 20.27 -19.52 -12.82
N HIS A 47 21.06 -20.01 -11.88
CA HIS A 47 22.52 -19.93 -11.90
C HIS A 47 23.20 -20.95 -12.86
N GLU A 48 22.44 -21.88 -13.45
CA GLU A 48 22.96 -22.83 -14.43
C GLU A 48 22.77 -22.34 -15.87
N ALA A 49 21.90 -21.34 -16.06
CA ALA A 49 21.68 -20.70 -17.36
C ALA A 49 22.82 -19.71 -17.66
N ASP A 50 23.00 -19.38 -18.93
CA ASP A 50 24.06 -18.44 -19.35
C ASP A 50 23.73 -17.01 -18.97
N ILE A 51 22.44 -16.66 -19.07
CA ILE A 51 21.88 -15.39 -18.64
C ILE A 51 20.46 -15.60 -18.13
N THR A 52 20.16 -15.11 -16.94
CA THR A 52 18.81 -15.24 -16.35
C THR A 52 18.47 -14.04 -15.48
N GLU A 53 17.25 -13.60 -15.67
CA GLU A 53 16.52 -12.73 -14.74
C GLU A 53 15.33 -13.52 -14.21
N GLN A 54 15.25 -13.71 -12.91
CA GLN A 54 14.13 -14.39 -12.27
C GLN A 54 13.67 -13.63 -11.05
N THR A 55 12.36 -13.46 -10.92
CA THR A 55 11.75 -12.91 -9.70
C THR A 55 10.55 -13.75 -9.29
N LYS A 56 10.43 -13.96 -7.98
CA LYS A 56 9.25 -14.51 -7.35
C LYS A 56 8.80 -13.54 -6.27
N HIS A 57 7.59 -13.01 -6.39
CA HIS A 57 6.96 -12.15 -5.40
C HIS A 57 5.81 -12.88 -4.71
N ILE A 58 5.74 -12.75 -3.39
CA ILE A 58 4.56 -13.10 -2.60
C ILE A 58 4.18 -11.83 -1.86
N ILE A 59 3.04 -11.27 -2.23
CA ILE A 59 2.51 -10.04 -1.65
C ILE A 59 1.23 -10.38 -0.91
N ASN A 60 1.17 -10.08 0.39
CA ASN A 60 -0.02 -10.19 1.20
C ASN A 60 -0.38 -8.81 1.73
N SER A 61 -1.62 -8.40 1.55
CA SER A 61 -2.10 -7.12 2.07
C SER A 61 -3.48 -7.28 2.70
N GLY A 62 -3.73 -6.49 3.72
CA GLY A 62 -5.03 -6.45 4.38
C GLY A 62 -5.33 -5.07 4.94
N GLY A 63 -6.61 -4.78 5.09
CA GLY A 63 -7.07 -3.51 5.63
C GLY A 63 -8.33 -3.69 6.46
N LEU A 64 -8.43 -2.88 7.50
CA LEU A 64 -9.61 -2.76 8.36
C LEU A 64 -9.97 -1.30 8.49
N SER A 65 -11.25 -0.97 8.33
CA SER A 65 -11.75 0.35 8.65
C SER A 65 -13.06 0.30 9.43
N TYR A 66 -13.23 1.27 10.30
CA TYR A 66 -14.45 1.52 11.05
C TYR A 66 -14.94 2.93 10.78
N ASP A 67 -16.15 3.06 10.25
CA ASP A 67 -16.83 4.33 10.00
C ASP A 67 -17.97 4.49 11.02
N LEU A 68 -18.02 5.63 11.68
CA LEU A 68 -19.11 6.05 12.56
C LEU A 68 -19.74 7.32 12.00
N PHE A 69 -21.06 7.28 11.81
CA PHE A 69 -21.85 8.39 11.30
C PHE A 69 -22.80 8.92 12.37
N TRP A 70 -23.10 10.23 12.34
CA TRP A 70 -24.12 10.83 13.19
C TRP A 70 -24.75 12.07 12.54
N ARG A 71 -25.79 12.62 13.16
CA ARG A 71 -26.57 13.74 12.63
C ARG A 71 -27.01 13.53 11.19
N GLU A 72 -27.74 12.43 10.93
CA GLU A 72 -28.25 12.11 9.60
C GLU A 72 -27.15 12.01 8.53
N TYR A 73 -26.02 11.37 8.89
CA TYR A 73 -24.86 11.17 8.02
C TYR A 73 -24.10 12.47 7.64
N LYS A 74 -24.41 13.60 8.30
CA LYS A 74 -23.67 14.84 8.05
C LYS A 74 -22.26 14.81 8.59
N HIS A 75 -22.00 13.97 9.55
CA HIS A 75 -20.68 13.81 10.17
C HIS A 75 -20.23 12.36 10.13
N LYS A 76 -18.95 12.15 9.91
CA LYS A 76 -18.32 10.83 9.89
C LYS A 76 -16.95 10.88 10.58
N ILE A 77 -16.68 9.90 11.42
CA ILE A 77 -15.32 9.53 11.81
C ILE A 77 -14.98 8.20 11.15
N SER A 78 -13.80 8.13 10.55
CA SER A 78 -13.22 6.89 10.02
C SER A 78 -11.94 6.60 10.79
N LEU A 79 -11.82 5.40 11.34
CA LEU A 79 -10.58 4.83 11.82
C LEU A 79 -10.17 3.74 10.84
N TYR A 80 -8.91 3.69 10.44
CA TYR A 80 -8.46 2.71 9.47
C TYR A 80 -7.03 2.26 9.75
N GLY A 81 -6.75 1.06 9.31
CA GLY A 81 -5.41 0.50 9.29
C GLY A 81 -5.25 -0.45 8.12
N SER A 82 -4.06 -0.50 7.57
CA SER A 82 -3.68 -1.43 6.52
C SER A 82 -2.26 -1.94 6.74
N ILE A 83 -2.00 -3.14 6.24
CA ILE A 83 -0.69 -3.78 6.30
C ILE A 83 -0.42 -4.48 4.97
N GLN A 84 0.80 -4.39 4.49
CA GLN A 84 1.29 -5.13 3.34
C GLN A 84 2.65 -5.72 3.65
N HIS A 85 2.80 -7.01 3.38
CA HIS A 85 4.06 -7.72 3.44
C HIS A 85 4.40 -8.24 2.05
N THR A 86 5.63 -7.94 1.60
CA THR A 86 6.18 -8.41 0.32
C THR A 86 7.45 -9.21 0.56
N ASP A 87 7.40 -10.50 0.24
CA ASP A 87 8.59 -11.36 0.12
C ASP A 87 8.95 -11.46 -1.36
N ARG A 88 10.18 -11.10 -1.70
CA ARG A 88 10.71 -11.20 -3.05
C ARG A 88 12.00 -12.02 -3.05
N ASN A 89 12.01 -13.09 -3.83
CA ASN A 89 13.22 -13.82 -4.16
C ASN A 89 13.59 -13.52 -5.60
N SER A 90 14.82 -13.12 -5.85
CA SER A 90 15.30 -12.69 -7.16
C SER A 90 16.61 -13.36 -7.52
N TYR A 91 16.85 -13.44 -8.81
CA TYR A 91 18.14 -13.79 -9.40
C TYR A 91 18.37 -12.88 -10.61
N TYR A 92 19.50 -12.18 -10.61
CA TYR A 92 19.93 -11.34 -11.72
C TYR A 92 21.38 -11.68 -12.05
N GLY A 93 21.59 -12.64 -12.95
CA GLY A 93 22.94 -13.15 -13.16
C GLY A 93 23.21 -13.58 -14.58
N ALA A 94 24.50 -13.58 -14.90
CA ALA A 94 25.09 -14.17 -16.08
C ALA A 94 26.30 -14.99 -15.67
N GLN A 95 26.76 -15.89 -16.57
CA GLN A 95 27.98 -16.67 -16.37
C GLN A 95 27.93 -17.62 -15.16
N LYS A 96 26.73 -18.06 -14.78
CA LYS A 96 26.50 -19.04 -13.70
C LYS A 96 26.89 -18.56 -12.31
N ASP A 97 26.72 -17.28 -12.03
CA ASP A 97 27.07 -16.72 -10.72
C ASP A 97 26.10 -17.20 -9.62
N MET A 98 26.61 -17.99 -8.69
CA MET A 98 25.89 -18.49 -7.53
C MET A 98 25.55 -17.40 -6.51
N ASN A 99 26.20 -16.24 -6.55
CA ASN A 99 25.97 -15.15 -5.60
C ASN A 99 24.94 -14.13 -6.10
N ALA A 100 24.41 -14.28 -7.32
CA ALA A 100 23.45 -13.36 -7.93
C ALA A 100 22.01 -13.54 -7.43
N TYR A 101 21.80 -14.36 -6.39
CA TYR A 101 20.53 -14.47 -5.69
C TYR A 101 20.32 -13.29 -4.74
N GLY A 102 19.10 -12.79 -4.69
CA GLY A 102 18.70 -11.75 -3.77
C GLY A 102 17.40 -12.09 -3.05
N LYS A 103 17.27 -11.58 -1.84
CA LYS A 103 16.05 -11.67 -1.04
C LYS A 103 15.68 -10.29 -0.52
N THR A 104 14.42 -9.93 -0.69
CA THR A 104 13.85 -8.68 -0.16
C THR A 104 12.64 -9.04 0.70
N ASP A 105 12.61 -8.52 1.90
CA ASP A 105 11.49 -8.54 2.83
C ASP A 105 11.06 -7.09 3.08
N ASP A 106 9.80 -6.77 2.81
CA ASP A 106 9.26 -5.42 2.94
C ASP A 106 7.92 -5.47 3.68
N LEU A 107 7.88 -4.83 4.82
CA LEU A 107 6.68 -4.68 5.63
C LEU A 107 6.29 -3.21 5.73
N THR A 108 5.14 -2.87 5.16
CA THR A 108 4.53 -1.55 5.28
C THR A 108 3.22 -1.65 6.06
N TRP A 109 3.00 -0.77 7.01
CA TRP A 109 1.70 -0.60 7.64
C TRP A 109 1.36 0.87 7.82
N VAL A 110 0.05 1.15 7.78
CA VAL A 110 -0.54 2.48 7.94
C VAL A 110 -1.66 2.38 8.97
N ALA A 111 -1.77 3.38 9.84
CA ALA A 111 -2.93 3.55 10.71
C ALA A 111 -3.31 5.02 10.74
N GLY A 112 -4.60 5.30 10.73
CA GLY A 112 -5.07 6.68 10.71
C GLY A 112 -6.48 6.86 11.20
N GLY A 113 -6.82 8.12 11.41
CA GLY A 113 -8.16 8.56 11.74
C GLY A 113 -8.51 9.84 11.00
N MET A 114 -9.72 9.89 10.49
CA MET A 114 -10.22 11.02 9.70
C MET A 114 -11.62 11.40 10.14
N TYR A 115 -11.86 12.69 10.25
CA TYR A 115 -13.18 13.27 10.44
C TYR A 115 -13.63 13.97 9.15
N VAL A 116 -14.90 13.77 8.78
CA VAL A 116 -15.58 14.50 7.72
C VAL A 116 -16.86 15.11 8.28
N GLY A 117 -17.06 16.39 8.06
CA GLY A 117 -18.25 17.10 8.51
C GLY A 117 -18.85 17.99 7.42
N ASN A 118 -20.13 17.79 7.13
CA ASN A 118 -20.89 18.65 6.23
C ASN A 118 -21.56 19.77 7.03
N MET A 119 -21.24 21.00 6.70
CA MET A 119 -21.74 22.22 7.31
C MET A 119 -22.67 22.96 6.34
N ASN A 120 -23.86 23.31 6.80
CA ASN A 120 -24.81 24.05 5.95
C ASN A 120 -24.29 25.45 5.59
N ASN A 121 -23.47 26.04 6.47
CA ASN A 121 -22.78 27.30 6.25
C ASN A 121 -21.45 27.31 7.01
N CYS A 122 -20.36 27.56 6.30
CA CYS A 122 -19.02 27.73 6.84
C CYS A 122 -18.38 28.92 6.16
N LEU A 123 -18.22 30.02 6.88
CA LEU A 123 -17.79 31.34 6.38
C LEU A 123 -18.82 31.96 5.44
N PHE A 124 -18.87 31.57 4.18
CA PHE A 124 -19.67 32.20 3.14
C PHE A 124 -20.52 31.22 2.30
N ALA A 125 -20.36 29.91 2.48
CA ALA A 125 -21.09 28.89 1.71
C ALA A 125 -21.22 27.56 2.46
N PRO A 126 -22.11 26.64 2.01
CA PRO A 126 -22.07 25.25 2.47
C PRO A 126 -20.71 24.63 2.21
N ALA A 127 -20.23 23.85 3.17
CA ALA A 127 -18.89 23.30 3.10
C ALA A 127 -18.80 21.86 3.63
N THR A 128 -17.85 21.13 3.09
CA THR A 128 -17.40 19.84 3.62
C THR A 128 -15.99 20.00 4.18
N PHE A 129 -15.88 19.87 5.50
CA PHE A 129 -14.61 19.86 6.20
C PHE A 129 -14.09 18.42 6.30
N THR A 130 -12.81 18.21 6.04
CA THR A 130 -12.10 16.95 6.25
C THR A 130 -10.80 17.22 6.99
N GLY A 131 -10.52 16.46 8.03
CA GLY A 131 -9.25 16.55 8.76
C GLY A 131 -8.89 15.23 9.37
N GLY A 132 -7.60 14.92 9.46
CA GLY A 132 -7.16 13.63 9.97
C GLY A 132 -5.69 13.58 10.34
N LEU A 133 -5.36 12.46 10.96
CA LEU A 133 -4.01 12.07 11.34
C LEU A 133 -3.72 10.69 10.75
N GLU A 134 -2.47 10.48 10.33
CA GLU A 134 -2.02 9.23 9.76
C GLU A 134 -0.60 8.94 10.22
N TYR A 135 -0.33 7.68 10.48
CA TYR A 135 1.01 7.20 10.76
C TYR A 135 1.31 6.02 9.85
N GLN A 136 2.46 6.07 9.19
CA GLN A 136 2.97 5.02 8.32
C GLN A 136 4.34 4.57 8.82
N ASN A 137 4.56 3.26 8.74
CA ASN A 137 5.88 2.65 8.91
C ASN A 137 6.16 1.71 7.74
N ASN A 138 7.37 1.80 7.20
CA ASN A 138 7.91 0.86 6.23
C ASN A 138 9.24 0.34 6.75
N SER A 139 9.39 -0.98 6.79
CA SER A 139 10.63 -1.69 7.15
C SER A 139 11.02 -2.58 5.98
N LEU A 140 12.18 -2.30 5.41
CA LEU A 140 12.73 -2.99 4.25
C LEU A 140 14.06 -3.63 4.61
N HIS A 141 14.23 -4.92 4.29
CA HIS A 141 15.51 -5.61 4.30
C HIS A 141 15.76 -6.25 2.93
N ASP A 142 16.83 -5.83 2.26
CA ASP A 142 17.17 -6.26 0.90
C ASP A 142 18.62 -6.73 0.81
N VAL A 143 18.79 -8.02 0.56
CA VAL A 143 20.11 -8.68 0.52
C VAL A 143 20.36 -9.25 -0.87
N MET A 144 21.53 -8.94 -1.45
CA MET A 144 22.04 -9.55 -2.68
C MET A 144 23.56 -9.63 -2.63
N THR A 145 24.08 -10.78 -2.23
CA THR A 145 25.49 -10.98 -1.92
C THR A 145 26.41 -10.71 -3.12
N GLY A 146 26.02 -11.15 -4.32
CA GLY A 146 26.82 -10.94 -5.54
C GLY A 146 26.99 -9.49 -5.95
N TYR A 147 26.16 -8.60 -5.44
CA TYR A 147 26.23 -7.15 -5.66
C TYR A 147 26.72 -6.39 -4.42
N HIS A 148 27.20 -7.11 -3.40
CA HIS A 148 27.60 -6.54 -2.10
C HIS A 148 26.52 -5.65 -1.47
N ARG A 149 25.25 -6.02 -1.69
CA ARG A 149 24.10 -5.28 -1.19
C ARG A 149 23.50 -5.99 0.01
N ASP A 150 23.52 -5.31 1.14
CA ASP A 150 22.79 -5.63 2.36
C ASP A 150 22.25 -4.29 2.88
N MET A 151 20.97 -4.03 2.60
CA MET A 151 20.31 -2.76 2.90
C MET A 151 19.17 -2.99 3.87
N GLN A 152 19.24 -2.29 4.97
CA GLN A 152 18.14 -2.24 5.93
C GLN A 152 17.66 -0.79 6.05
N GLN A 153 16.36 -0.58 5.89
CA GLN A 153 15.75 0.74 5.91
C GLN A 153 14.47 0.71 6.73
N ASP A 154 14.35 1.64 7.67
CA ASP A 154 13.13 1.93 8.43
C ASP A 154 12.71 3.36 8.17
N VAL A 155 11.51 3.54 7.61
CA VAL A 155 10.90 4.85 7.36
C VAL A 155 9.63 4.99 8.17
N ARG A 156 9.53 6.06 8.94
CA ARG A 156 8.35 6.39 9.74
C ARG A 156 7.85 7.77 9.36
N ILE A 157 6.58 7.87 9.08
CA ILE A 157 5.96 9.12 8.67
C ILE A 157 4.75 9.37 9.56
N ALA A 158 4.73 10.50 10.26
CA ALA A 158 3.56 10.99 10.96
C ALA A 158 2.99 12.19 10.20
N SER A 159 1.71 12.15 9.87
CA SER A 159 1.04 13.13 9.04
C SER A 159 -0.18 13.72 9.72
N ALA A 160 -0.42 15.00 9.50
CA ALA A 160 -1.66 15.68 9.81
C ALA A 160 -2.15 16.43 8.57
N PHE A 161 -3.43 16.36 8.29
CA PHE A 161 -4.01 17.04 7.14
C PHE A 161 -5.35 17.67 7.47
N VAL A 162 -5.67 18.72 6.74
CA VAL A 162 -6.94 19.43 6.81
C VAL A 162 -7.32 19.91 5.41
N GLN A 163 -8.61 19.83 5.10
CA GLN A 163 -9.15 20.28 3.83
C GLN A 163 -10.56 20.82 4.04
N ASN A 164 -10.92 21.88 3.33
CA ASN A 164 -12.29 22.35 3.28
C ASN A 164 -12.72 22.58 1.83
N GLU A 165 -13.91 22.09 1.48
CA GLU A 165 -14.54 22.26 0.19
C GLU A 165 -15.80 23.11 0.35
N TRP A 166 -15.87 24.28 -0.28
CA TRP A 166 -17.05 25.13 -0.33
C TRP A 166 -17.80 24.93 -1.63
N LYS A 167 -19.11 24.72 -1.54
CA LYS A 167 -19.98 24.52 -2.70
C LYS A 167 -20.86 25.75 -2.90
N MET A 168 -20.60 26.48 -3.98
CA MET A 168 -21.40 27.60 -4.46
C MET A 168 -22.14 27.18 -5.74
N ASN A 169 -23.17 27.92 -6.13
CA ASN A 169 -24.05 27.52 -7.24
C ASN A 169 -23.30 27.07 -8.53
N VAL A 170 -22.25 27.81 -8.91
CA VAL A 170 -21.49 27.55 -10.15
C VAL A 170 -20.00 27.27 -9.92
N LEU A 171 -19.54 27.36 -8.67
CA LEU A 171 -18.13 27.22 -8.32
C LEU A 171 -17.99 26.32 -7.09
N THR A 172 -17.06 25.38 -7.16
CA THR A 172 -16.58 24.64 -6.00
C THR A 172 -15.14 25.05 -5.73
N MET A 173 -14.84 25.47 -4.50
CA MET A 173 -13.51 25.84 -4.05
C MET A 173 -13.05 24.84 -3.00
N LEU A 174 -11.84 24.28 -3.20
CA LEU A 174 -11.22 23.35 -2.29
C LEU A 174 -9.86 23.90 -1.87
N VAL A 175 -9.64 23.96 -0.55
CA VAL A 175 -8.37 24.37 0.06
C VAL A 175 -7.97 23.33 1.09
N GLY A 176 -6.70 22.95 1.07
CA GLY A 176 -6.17 21.97 2.03
C GLY A 176 -4.69 22.21 2.35
N ALA A 177 -4.27 21.62 3.43
CA ALA A 177 -2.87 21.60 3.89
C ALA A 177 -2.56 20.22 4.48
N ARG A 178 -1.32 19.76 4.31
CA ARG A 178 -0.79 18.55 4.91
C ARG A 178 0.61 18.84 5.46
N LEU A 179 0.90 18.30 6.62
CA LEU A 179 2.20 18.33 7.27
C LEU A 179 2.64 16.90 7.49
N ASP A 180 3.84 16.58 7.03
CA ASP A 180 4.47 15.27 7.20
C ASP A 180 5.78 15.42 7.96
N LYS A 181 5.97 14.56 8.97
CA LYS A 181 7.22 14.44 9.71
C LYS A 181 7.81 13.07 9.45
N HIS A 182 9.00 13.04 8.92
CA HIS A 182 9.80 11.85 8.66
C HIS A 182 10.88 11.69 9.76
N ASN A 183 11.27 10.44 10.03
CA ASN A 183 12.46 10.13 10.83
C ASN A 183 13.70 10.04 9.93
#